data_63ba73913bf448547c0c39e4ed5b027e
#
_entry.id   63ba73913bf448547c0c39e4ed5b027e
#
_cell.length_a   1.000
_cell.length_b   1.000
_cell.length_c   1.000
_cell.angle_alpha   90.00
_cell.angle_beta   90.00
_cell.angle_gamma   90.00
#
_symmetry.space_group_name_H-M   'P 1'
#
loop_
_entity.id
_entity.type
_entity.pdbx_description
1 polymer ?
#
loop_
_entity_poly.entity_id
_entity_poly.type
_entity_poly.pdbx_seq_one_letter_code
_entity_poly.pdbx_strand_id
1 'polypeptide(L)'
;MIAEEALNKTWFIDIDGTIVKQLYNQDIDKAIDSLGENSYTIETPIEKSVTFLNRIPKEDTVVLTTARDGKHKDHTERMLSHFGVRYDRIMFDLRAGPRYLINDIKPAGTAGNTDPINTAFSLNVERDEGIDLKV
;
A
#
# COMPACT_ATOMS: atom_id res chain seq x y z
N MET A 1 -17.65 7.27 -19.63
CA MET A 1 -16.42 7.34 -18.79
C MET A 1 -15.93 8.78 -18.73
N ILE A 2 -15.70 9.29 -17.54
CA ILE A 2 -15.08 10.61 -17.37
C ILE A 2 -13.56 10.48 -17.56
N ALA A 3 -12.89 11.58 -17.94
CA ALA A 3 -11.46 11.56 -18.25
C ALA A 3 -10.60 11.05 -17.07
N GLU A 4 -10.97 11.39 -15.83
CA GLU A 4 -10.30 10.90 -14.63
C GLU A 4 -10.28 9.37 -14.56
N GLU A 5 -11.41 8.71 -14.85
CA GLU A 5 -11.51 7.26 -14.85
C GLU A 5 -10.72 6.61 -15.97
N ALA A 6 -10.48 7.34 -17.05
CA ALA A 6 -9.70 6.85 -18.19
C ALA A 6 -8.19 6.87 -17.91
N LEU A 7 -7.73 7.59 -16.88
CA LEU A 7 -6.32 7.68 -16.55
C LEU A 7 -5.89 6.52 -15.65
N ASN A 8 -4.76 5.93 -15.96
CA ASN A 8 -4.14 4.94 -15.09
C ASN A 8 -3.65 5.63 -13.81
N LYS A 9 -3.72 4.92 -12.70
CA LYS A 9 -3.47 5.47 -11.39
C LYS A 9 -2.26 4.85 -10.74
N THR A 10 -1.66 5.56 -9.78
CA THR A 10 -0.67 5.01 -8.87
C THR A 10 -1.27 5.02 -7.47
N TRP A 11 -1.26 3.86 -6.84
CA TRP A 11 -1.77 3.66 -5.49
C TRP A 11 -0.61 3.59 -4.51
N PHE A 12 -0.58 4.47 -3.54
CA PHE A 12 0.36 4.41 -2.43
C PHE A 12 -0.37 3.87 -1.22
N ILE A 13 -0.01 2.67 -0.76
CA ILE A 13 -0.76 1.95 0.26
C ILE A 13 0.17 1.54 1.39
N ASP A 14 -0.20 1.92 2.62
CA ASP A 14 0.55 1.56 3.82
C ASP A 14 0.42 0.06 4.12
N ILE A 15 1.40 -0.50 4.81
CA ILE A 15 1.42 -1.92 5.16
C ILE A 15 0.82 -2.17 6.54
N ASP A 16 1.50 -1.70 7.59
CA ASP A 16 1.09 -1.99 8.97
C ASP A 16 -0.19 -1.27 9.35
N GLY A 17 -1.16 -2.00 9.84
CA GLY A 17 -2.46 -1.46 10.20
C GLY A 17 -3.41 -1.27 9.02
N THR A 18 -2.95 -1.52 7.79
CA THR A 18 -3.71 -1.31 6.55
C THR A 18 -3.89 -2.60 5.75
N ILE A 19 -2.80 -3.29 5.44
CA ILE A 19 -2.81 -4.58 4.70
C ILE A 19 -2.69 -5.75 5.67
N VAL A 20 -1.86 -5.58 6.69
CA VAL A 20 -1.68 -6.54 7.78
C VAL A 20 -1.88 -5.82 9.09
N LYS A 21 -2.18 -6.57 10.13
CA LYS A 21 -2.32 -5.99 11.47
C LYS A 21 -1.01 -5.36 11.91
N GLN A 22 -1.13 -4.28 12.67
CA GLN A 22 0.01 -3.47 13.11
C GLN A 22 1.06 -4.30 13.85
N LEU A 23 2.30 -4.21 13.38
CA LEU A 23 3.50 -4.70 14.07
C LEU A 23 4.55 -3.59 14.10
N TYR A 24 5.47 -3.68 15.04
CA TYR A 24 6.58 -2.75 15.16
C TYR A 24 7.89 -3.41 14.75
N ASN A 25 8.90 -2.63 14.41
CA ASN A 25 10.20 -3.16 13.98
C ASN A 25 10.80 -4.13 15.01
N GLN A 26 10.63 -3.85 16.30
CA GLN A 26 11.12 -4.73 17.36
C GLN A 26 10.42 -6.10 17.38
N ASP A 27 9.15 -6.17 17.00
CA ASP A 27 8.42 -7.43 16.90
C ASP A 27 9.00 -8.28 15.78
N ILE A 28 9.31 -7.66 14.65
CA ILE A 28 9.90 -8.32 13.49
C ILE A 28 11.32 -8.78 13.82
N ASP A 29 12.12 -7.94 14.50
CA ASP A 29 13.47 -8.33 14.97
C ASP A 29 13.41 -9.60 15.82
N LYS A 30 12.50 -9.65 16.77
CA LYS A 30 12.34 -10.83 17.64
C LYS A 30 11.92 -12.06 16.85
N ALA A 31 11.01 -11.90 15.89
CA ALA A 31 10.56 -13.00 15.07
C ALA A 31 11.69 -13.56 14.19
N ILE A 32 12.51 -12.69 13.60
CA ILE A 32 13.64 -13.10 12.79
C ILE A 32 14.65 -13.86 13.65
N ASP A 33 14.96 -13.37 14.85
CA ASP A 33 15.90 -14.03 15.76
C ASP A 33 15.40 -15.41 16.20
N SER A 34 14.11 -15.55 16.43
CA SER A 34 13.52 -16.81 16.93
C SER A 34 13.16 -17.81 15.84
N LEU A 35 12.70 -17.32 14.68
CA LEU A 35 12.07 -18.16 13.65
C LEU A 35 12.82 -18.16 12.32
N GLY A 36 13.82 -17.28 12.13
CA GLY A 36 14.58 -17.20 10.89
C GLY A 36 13.68 -16.97 9.67
N GLU A 37 13.75 -17.85 8.69
CA GLU A 37 12.98 -17.77 7.45
C GLU A 37 11.48 -17.84 7.67
N ASN A 38 11.04 -18.39 8.80
CA ASN A 38 9.63 -18.53 9.14
C ASN A 38 9.10 -17.33 9.96
N SER A 39 9.88 -16.27 10.08
CA SER A 39 9.49 -15.08 10.85
C SER A 39 8.16 -14.46 10.38
N TYR A 40 7.86 -14.56 9.09
CA TYR A 40 6.63 -14.03 8.52
C TYR A 40 5.35 -14.63 9.14
N THR A 41 5.46 -15.77 9.82
CA THR A 41 4.31 -16.46 10.41
C THR A 41 3.66 -15.69 11.57
N ILE A 42 4.32 -14.66 12.09
CA ILE A 42 3.72 -13.79 13.13
C ILE A 42 2.74 -12.78 12.53
N GLU A 43 2.72 -12.62 11.22
CA GLU A 43 1.90 -11.61 10.54
C GLU A 43 0.45 -12.10 10.40
N THR A 44 -0.49 -11.15 10.49
CA THR A 44 -1.92 -11.45 10.29
C THR A 44 -2.44 -10.58 9.15
N PRO A 45 -2.94 -11.18 8.06
CA PRO A 45 -3.47 -10.39 6.95
C PRO A 45 -4.81 -9.77 7.31
N ILE A 46 -5.08 -8.62 6.73
CA ILE A 46 -6.41 -8.02 6.74
C ILE A 46 -7.03 -8.38 5.39
N GLU A 47 -7.83 -9.43 5.36
CA GLU A 47 -8.32 -10.05 4.14
C GLU A 47 -9.02 -9.06 3.21
N LYS A 48 -9.79 -8.16 3.76
CA LYS A 48 -10.50 -7.12 3.02
C LYS A 48 -9.54 -6.24 2.23
N SER A 49 -8.38 -5.90 2.81
CA SER A 49 -7.37 -5.10 2.14
C SER A 49 -6.63 -5.89 1.05
N VAL A 50 -6.31 -7.15 1.32
CA VAL A 50 -5.68 -8.03 0.33
C VAL A 50 -6.60 -8.16 -0.89
N THR A 51 -7.89 -8.38 -0.66
CA THR A 51 -8.88 -8.45 -1.72
C THR A 51 -8.95 -7.15 -2.52
N PHE A 52 -8.93 -6.00 -1.83
CA PHE A 52 -8.91 -4.69 -2.48
C PHE A 52 -7.71 -4.55 -3.43
N LEU A 53 -6.51 -4.83 -2.94
CA LEU A 53 -5.29 -4.71 -3.76
C LEU A 53 -5.35 -5.61 -5.00
N ASN A 54 -5.87 -6.82 -4.84
CA ASN A 54 -5.94 -7.78 -5.93
C ASN A 54 -7.01 -7.45 -6.97
N ARG A 55 -7.89 -6.50 -6.67
CA ARG A 55 -8.89 -5.97 -7.61
C ARG A 55 -8.48 -4.71 -8.31
N ILE A 56 -7.37 -4.09 -7.93
CA ILE A 56 -6.85 -2.90 -8.62
C ILE A 56 -6.50 -3.29 -10.05
N PRO A 57 -6.91 -2.48 -11.06
CA PRO A 57 -6.59 -2.77 -12.46
C PRO A 57 -5.10 -2.99 -12.68
N LYS A 58 -4.75 -3.95 -13.55
CA LYS A 58 -3.34 -4.31 -13.81
C LYS A 58 -2.53 -3.16 -14.38
N GLU A 59 -3.18 -2.26 -15.09
CA GLU A 59 -2.55 -1.10 -15.72
C GLU A 59 -2.16 -0.04 -14.69
N ASP A 60 -2.73 -0.09 -13.49
CA ASP A 60 -2.37 0.80 -12.39
C ASP A 60 -1.11 0.29 -11.69
N THR A 61 -0.35 1.21 -11.11
CA THR A 61 0.85 0.88 -10.34
C THR A 61 0.50 0.87 -8.85
N VAL A 62 0.96 -0.15 -8.13
CA VAL A 62 0.80 -0.24 -6.68
C VAL A 62 2.14 -0.12 -5.99
N VAL A 63 2.30 0.92 -5.18
CA VAL A 63 3.49 1.17 -4.38
C VAL A 63 3.12 1.02 -2.91
N LEU A 64 3.69 0.02 -2.25
CA LEU A 64 3.51 -0.11 -0.80
C LEU A 64 4.47 0.83 -0.09
N THR A 65 4.01 1.45 0.97
CA THR A 65 4.79 2.41 1.76
C THR A 65 4.84 1.93 3.20
N THR A 66 6.00 2.01 3.84
CA THR A 66 6.12 1.46 5.18
C THR A 66 7.21 2.14 6.00
N ALA A 67 6.98 2.23 7.30
CA ALA A 67 8.00 2.64 8.26
C ALA A 67 8.88 1.47 8.71
N ARG A 68 8.64 0.26 8.17
CA ARG A 68 9.53 -0.89 8.45
C ARG A 68 10.94 -0.59 7.98
N ASP A 69 11.92 -1.06 8.74
CA ASP A 69 13.33 -0.98 8.35
C ASP A 69 13.60 -1.75 7.07
N GLY A 70 14.49 -1.23 6.24
CA GLY A 70 14.96 -1.93 5.04
C GLY A 70 15.61 -3.28 5.34
N LYS A 71 16.16 -3.47 6.55
CA LYS A 71 16.70 -4.76 6.99
C LYS A 71 15.61 -5.85 7.11
N HIS A 72 14.33 -5.45 7.17
CA HIS A 72 13.18 -6.38 7.22
C HIS A 72 12.61 -6.69 5.85
N LYS A 73 13.32 -6.35 4.78
CA LYS A 73 12.84 -6.55 3.40
C LYS A 73 12.47 -8.00 3.12
N ASP A 74 13.38 -8.93 3.42
CA ASP A 74 13.15 -10.35 3.14
C ASP A 74 11.93 -10.89 3.90
N HIS A 75 11.83 -10.58 5.18
CA HIS A 75 10.68 -10.93 6.00
C HIS A 75 9.38 -10.40 5.38
N THR A 76 9.38 -9.11 5.03
CA THR A 76 8.17 -8.43 4.51
C THR A 76 7.78 -8.99 3.15
N GLU A 77 8.72 -9.21 2.25
CA GLU A 77 8.42 -9.77 0.93
C GLU A 77 7.91 -11.22 1.03
N ARG A 78 8.46 -12.02 1.94
CA ARG A 78 7.96 -13.38 2.19
C ARG A 78 6.52 -13.36 2.69
N MET A 79 6.22 -12.45 3.60
CA MET A 79 4.88 -12.27 4.15
C MET A 79 3.89 -11.89 3.06
N LEU A 80 4.23 -10.89 2.25
CA LEU A 80 3.35 -10.42 1.16
C LEU A 80 3.11 -11.53 0.13
N SER A 81 4.15 -12.28 -0.21
CA SER A 81 4.03 -13.42 -1.13
C SER A 81 3.14 -14.51 -0.55
N HIS A 82 3.33 -14.82 0.74
CA HIS A 82 2.52 -15.84 1.43
C HIS A 82 1.03 -15.51 1.43
N PHE A 83 0.69 -14.23 1.62
CA PHE A 83 -0.71 -13.78 1.62
C PHE A 83 -1.25 -13.45 0.22
N GLY A 84 -0.41 -13.56 -0.81
CA GLY A 84 -0.85 -13.30 -2.18
C GLY A 84 -1.19 -11.84 -2.45
N VAL A 85 -0.47 -10.90 -1.85
CA VAL A 85 -0.70 -9.47 -2.01
C VAL A 85 -0.09 -8.97 -3.32
N ARG A 86 -0.90 -8.31 -4.14
CA ARG A 86 -0.41 -7.68 -5.36
C ARG A 86 0.27 -6.36 -5.03
N TYR A 87 1.49 -6.15 -5.53
CA TYR A 87 2.19 -4.87 -5.50
C TYR A 87 3.28 -4.83 -6.58
N ASP A 88 3.71 -3.62 -6.93
CA ASP A 88 4.78 -3.42 -7.90
C ASP A 88 6.08 -3.00 -7.23
N ARG A 89 6.01 -2.18 -6.18
CA ARG A 89 7.17 -1.65 -5.47
C ARG A 89 6.87 -1.48 -3.99
N ILE A 90 7.93 -1.47 -3.17
CA ILE A 90 7.85 -1.16 -1.74
C ILE A 90 8.86 -0.07 -1.41
N MET A 91 8.42 0.94 -0.67
CA MET A 91 9.29 1.97 -0.10
C MET A 91 9.44 1.73 1.40
N PHE A 92 10.62 1.27 1.80
CA PHE A 92 10.97 1.05 3.20
C PHE A 92 11.53 2.31 3.86
N ASP A 93 11.71 2.28 5.16
CA ASP A 93 12.39 3.32 5.95
C ASP A 93 11.70 4.69 5.92
N LEU A 94 10.41 4.73 5.65
CA LEU A 94 9.65 5.97 5.76
C LEU A 94 9.42 6.32 7.23
N ARG A 95 9.12 7.59 7.49
CA ARG A 95 8.75 8.01 8.83
C ARG A 95 7.36 7.51 9.17
N ALA A 96 7.10 7.26 10.47
CA ALA A 96 5.82 6.75 10.92
C ALA A 96 4.72 7.82 11.00
N GLY A 97 5.07 9.08 10.83
CA GLY A 97 4.13 10.20 10.91
C GLY A 97 3.30 10.39 9.64
N PRO A 98 2.59 11.51 9.57
CA PRO A 98 1.75 11.83 8.41
C PRO A 98 2.50 11.81 7.09
N ARG A 99 1.80 11.47 6.04
CA ARG A 99 2.32 11.47 4.67
C ARG A 99 1.55 12.50 3.84
N TYR A 100 2.29 13.31 3.12
CA TYR A 100 1.74 14.33 2.25
C TYR A 100 1.99 13.92 0.81
N LEU A 101 0.95 13.97 -0.01
CA LEU A 101 1.05 13.77 -1.46
C LEU A 101 0.80 15.10 -2.15
N ILE A 102 1.78 15.58 -2.93
CA ILE A 102 1.66 16.83 -3.67
C ILE A 102 1.81 16.46 -5.15
N ASN A 103 0.76 16.73 -5.92
CA ASN A 103 0.74 16.39 -7.33
C ASN A 103 0.02 17.49 -8.10
N ASP A 104 0.34 17.67 -9.38
CA ASP A 104 -0.21 18.75 -10.17
C ASP A 104 -1.64 18.47 -10.63
N ILE A 105 -2.43 19.52 -10.78
CA ILE A 105 -3.73 19.42 -11.43
C ILE A 105 -3.50 19.21 -12.93
N LYS A 106 -4.23 18.28 -13.55
CA LYS A 106 -4.25 18.14 -15.01
C LYS A 106 -5.13 19.23 -15.59
N PRO A 107 -4.57 20.18 -16.36
CA PRO A 107 -5.39 21.22 -16.98
C PRO A 107 -6.42 20.63 -17.95
N ALA A 108 -7.47 21.42 -18.24
CA ALA A 108 -8.42 21.05 -19.27
C ALA A 108 -7.73 20.72 -20.58
N GLY A 109 -8.16 19.66 -21.26
CA GLY A 109 -7.62 19.21 -22.53
C GLY A 109 -6.42 18.26 -22.42
N THR A 110 -5.90 17.98 -21.20
CA THR A 110 -4.76 17.07 -21.03
C THR A 110 -5.10 15.63 -21.42
N ALA A 111 -6.30 15.18 -21.09
CA ALA A 111 -6.76 13.81 -21.35
C ALA A 111 -8.19 13.81 -21.93
N GLY A 112 -8.50 14.80 -22.76
CA GLY A 112 -9.83 14.97 -23.32
C GLY A 112 -10.85 15.54 -22.35
N ASN A 113 -10.42 15.99 -21.18
CA ASN A 113 -11.27 16.55 -20.14
C ASN A 113 -11.66 17.99 -20.44
N THR A 114 -12.90 18.38 -20.12
CA THR A 114 -13.38 19.75 -20.26
C THR A 114 -13.02 20.61 -19.06
N ASP A 115 -12.90 19.97 -17.88
CA ASP A 115 -12.54 20.64 -16.63
C ASP A 115 -11.18 20.14 -16.15
N PRO A 116 -10.46 20.92 -15.32
CA PRO A 116 -9.23 20.43 -14.68
C PRO A 116 -9.51 19.20 -13.82
N ILE A 117 -8.53 18.29 -13.73
CA ILE A 117 -8.62 17.06 -12.95
C ILE A 117 -7.67 17.13 -11.76
N ASN A 118 -8.20 16.97 -10.54
CA ASN A 118 -7.38 16.79 -9.35
C ASN A 118 -6.71 15.42 -9.40
N THR A 119 -5.44 15.35 -9.01
CA THR A 119 -4.63 14.13 -9.11
C THR A 119 -4.04 13.70 -7.78
N ALA A 120 -4.35 14.38 -6.69
CA ALA A 120 -3.91 13.99 -5.36
C ALA A 120 -5.12 13.65 -4.50
N PHE A 121 -5.17 12.41 -4.04
CA PHE A 121 -6.26 11.91 -3.20
C PHE A 121 -5.67 11.21 -1.99
N SER A 122 -6.38 11.21 -0.86
CA SER A 122 -5.97 10.47 0.32
C SER A 122 -7.17 9.86 1.03
N LEU A 123 -6.93 8.72 1.67
CA LEU A 123 -7.92 8.03 2.48
C LEU A 123 -7.26 7.62 3.79
N ASN A 124 -7.87 8.01 4.91
CA ASN A 124 -7.44 7.53 6.23
C ASN A 124 -8.30 6.33 6.61
N VAL A 125 -7.64 5.21 6.88
CA VAL A 125 -8.32 3.99 7.30
C VAL A 125 -8.11 3.77 8.80
N GLU A 126 -9.10 3.20 9.47
CA GLU A 126 -8.96 2.82 10.86
C GLU A 126 -7.95 1.67 10.96
N ARG A 127 -7.06 1.75 11.96
CA ARG A 127 -6.02 0.74 12.15
C ARG A 127 -6.62 -0.65 12.26
N ASP A 128 -6.07 -1.59 11.50
CA ASP A 128 -6.43 -3.00 11.48
C ASP A 128 -7.83 -3.32 10.93
N GLU A 129 -8.59 -2.32 10.48
CA GLU A 129 -9.95 -2.53 9.97
C GLU A 129 -10.03 -2.77 8.46
N GLY A 130 -8.99 -2.38 7.73
CA GLY A 130 -8.91 -2.63 6.28
C GLY A 130 -9.44 -1.50 5.42
N ILE A 131 -9.19 -1.67 4.10
CA ILE A 131 -9.56 -0.68 3.10
C ILE A 131 -11.01 -0.89 2.68
N ASP A 132 -11.81 0.15 2.82
CA ASP A 132 -13.24 0.12 2.51
C ASP A 132 -13.57 1.06 1.36
N LEU A 133 -12.89 0.85 0.24
CA LEU A 133 -13.06 1.62 -0.98
C LEU A 133 -13.38 0.66 -2.12
N LYS A 134 -14.24 1.07 -3.04
CA LYS A 134 -14.56 0.27 -4.22
C LYS A 134 -13.66 0.65 -5.39
N VAL A 135 -13.14 -0.34 -6.06
CA VAL A 135 -12.36 -0.17 -7.28
C VAL A 135 -13.09 -0.70 -8.49
#